data_a26c8132db57ee15fa005dce0756df78
#
_entry.id   a26c8132db57ee15fa005dce0756df78
#
_cell.length_a   1.000
_cell.length_b   1.000
_cell.length_c   1.000
_cell.angle_alpha   90.00
_cell.angle_beta   90.00
_cell.angle_gamma   90.00
#
_symmetry.space_group_name_H-M   'P 1'
#
loop_
_entity.id
_entity.type
_entity.pdbx_description
1 polymer ?
#
loop_
_entity_poly.entity_id
_entity_poly.type
_entity_poly.pdbx_seq_one_letter_code
_entity_poly.pdbx_strand_id
1 'polypeptide(L)'
;MAETHKPPEQFTLRMRRYDPESGEAPYWDEHTIELEPHRSVLEGILQAKAKFDGSIGIRCSCRAAICGSCGVRVNGEPGLACHTHLDHARATAGEDGVIEIEPMGNMPVIKDLIVDMDAVHWKKIQRVTPWLLAKQPVPEREYVVPRESMVDITQSMACIQCGACVSDCLAMEVDPGFIGPAALAKSYRFVGDPRDAEQRERLVDLAQDPQGIFDCTHCFKCVEACPKDVNPMGQIMRLRRIAISDQHIVDANNGERHEAAFTTLVQDSGLLHEAELLPRSYGGDSWFGKFHPAAGKELLSSLPAAIKAVVRGKMSLKLILLGHKIPKQDLGAVQRIYQTVESRPERYELNLYISGTDEDNEPPVAVGVADAASDPKGA
;
A
#
# COMPACT_ATOMS: atom_id res chain seq x y z
N MET A 1 -38.48 -2.93 9.74
CA MET A 1 -38.13 -2.75 11.15
C MET A 1 -37.97 -1.25 11.32
N ALA A 2 -38.73 -0.65 12.25
CA ALA A 2 -38.57 0.79 12.54
C ALA A 2 -37.21 0.98 13.22
N GLU A 3 -36.32 1.73 12.58
CA GLU A 3 -35.09 2.19 13.23
C GLU A 3 -35.52 3.03 14.45
N THR A 4 -35.20 2.53 15.63
CA THR A 4 -35.36 3.30 16.86
C THR A 4 -34.39 4.47 16.79
N HIS A 5 -34.88 5.67 16.40
CA HIS A 5 -34.10 6.88 16.50
C HIS A 5 -33.62 7.07 17.92
N LYS A 6 -32.34 6.90 18.16
CA LYS A 6 -31.72 7.29 19.43
C LYS A 6 -31.79 8.81 19.55
N PRO A 7 -32.08 9.34 20.73
CA PRO A 7 -32.08 10.78 20.95
C PRO A 7 -30.70 11.40 20.69
N PRO A 8 -30.62 12.69 20.39
CA PRO A 8 -29.34 13.39 20.28
C PRO A 8 -28.52 13.24 21.57
N GLU A 9 -27.22 13.05 21.41
CA GLU A 9 -26.23 12.95 22.49
C GLU A 9 -25.17 14.03 22.29
N GLN A 10 -24.44 14.36 23.35
CA GLN A 10 -23.34 15.29 23.29
C GLN A 10 -22.05 14.55 22.88
N PHE A 11 -21.31 15.15 21.94
CA PHE A 11 -20.00 14.71 21.48
C PHE A 11 -19.03 15.89 21.54
N THR A 12 -17.85 15.65 22.07
CA THR A 12 -16.75 16.63 22.04
C THR A 12 -15.83 16.30 20.89
N LEU A 13 -15.70 17.23 19.95
CA LEU A 13 -14.76 17.16 18.83
C LEU A 13 -13.55 18.04 19.16
N ARG A 14 -12.36 17.46 19.12
CA ARG A 14 -11.07 18.15 19.24
C ARG A 14 -10.43 18.18 17.85
N MET A 15 -10.45 19.34 17.21
CA MET A 15 -9.98 19.48 15.83
C MET A 15 -8.61 20.16 15.77
N ARG A 16 -7.72 19.63 14.93
CA ARG A 16 -6.44 20.27 14.66
C ARG A 16 -6.66 21.49 13.78
N ARG A 17 -6.28 22.67 14.29
CA ARG A 17 -6.44 23.93 13.61
C ARG A 17 -5.07 24.46 13.15
N TYR A 18 -5.06 25.05 11.98
CA TYR A 18 -3.89 25.72 11.40
C TYR A 18 -4.34 26.77 10.39
N ASP A 19 -3.85 27.99 10.57
CA ASP A 19 -4.04 29.08 9.61
C ASP A 19 -2.66 29.58 9.16
N PRO A 20 -2.27 29.35 7.88
CA PRO A 20 -0.96 29.79 7.39
C PRO A 20 -0.77 31.31 7.38
N GLU A 21 -1.86 32.09 7.35
CA GLU A 21 -1.82 33.56 7.34
C GLU A 21 -1.57 34.14 8.73
N SER A 22 -1.89 33.39 9.80
CA SER A 22 -1.69 33.86 11.19
C SER A 22 -0.22 33.85 11.60
N GLY A 23 0.61 32.97 10.99
CA GLY A 23 1.97 32.70 11.41
C GLY A 23 2.09 31.94 12.73
N GLU A 24 0.99 31.47 13.29
CA GLU A 24 0.93 30.71 14.54
C GLU A 24 1.15 29.22 14.29
N ALA A 25 1.65 28.51 15.31
CA ALA A 25 1.78 27.05 15.25
C ALA A 25 0.41 26.38 15.27
N PRO A 26 0.27 25.18 14.67
CA PRO A 26 -0.98 24.41 14.75
C PRO A 26 -1.40 24.15 16.20
N TYR A 27 -2.69 24.33 16.49
CA TYR A 27 -3.28 24.16 17.83
C TYR A 27 -4.50 23.24 17.80
N TRP A 28 -4.97 22.85 18.99
CA TRP A 28 -6.20 22.09 19.14
C TRP A 28 -7.34 23.01 19.57
N ASP A 29 -8.52 22.77 18.99
CA ASP A 29 -9.74 23.52 19.25
C ASP A 29 -10.88 22.55 19.55
N GLU A 30 -11.60 22.75 20.65
CA GLU A 30 -12.63 21.85 21.14
C GLU A 30 -14.02 22.44 21.02
N HIS A 31 -14.94 21.65 20.48
CA HIS A 31 -16.35 22.02 20.36
C HIS A 31 -17.25 20.88 20.79
N THR A 32 -18.20 21.17 21.68
CA THR A 32 -19.25 20.22 22.07
C THR A 32 -20.46 20.43 21.15
N ILE A 33 -20.82 19.36 20.44
CA ILE A 33 -21.95 19.30 19.53
C ILE A 33 -23.03 18.38 20.06
N GLU A 34 -24.24 18.48 19.56
CA GLU A 34 -25.37 17.63 19.91
C GLU A 34 -26.01 17.07 18.64
N LEU A 35 -25.86 15.75 18.43
CA LEU A 35 -26.35 15.02 17.27
C LEU A 35 -26.73 13.59 17.65
N GLU A 36 -27.54 12.95 16.81
CA GLU A 36 -27.82 11.52 16.97
C GLU A 36 -26.53 10.70 16.76
N PRO A 37 -26.29 9.63 17.55
CA PRO A 37 -25.05 8.86 17.54
C PRO A 37 -24.66 8.27 16.17
N HIS A 38 -25.64 7.93 15.34
CA HIS A 38 -25.42 7.38 14.01
C HIS A 38 -25.02 8.42 12.94
N ARG A 39 -25.04 9.71 13.31
CA ARG A 39 -24.58 10.78 12.40
C ARG A 39 -23.08 10.70 12.18
N SER A 40 -22.65 11.24 11.06
CA SER A 40 -21.24 11.21 10.68
C SER A 40 -20.40 12.27 11.39
N VAL A 41 -19.12 11.99 11.54
CA VAL A 41 -18.12 12.97 12.00
C VAL A 41 -18.16 14.22 11.13
N LEU A 42 -18.40 14.10 9.80
CA LEU A 42 -18.54 15.25 8.93
C LEU A 42 -19.71 16.17 9.35
N GLU A 43 -20.87 15.60 9.69
CA GLU A 43 -22.00 16.38 10.17
C GLU A 43 -21.67 17.11 11.48
N GLY A 44 -20.91 16.45 12.36
CA GLY A 44 -20.38 17.07 13.58
C GLY A 44 -19.48 18.26 13.28
N ILE A 45 -18.51 18.12 12.38
CA ILE A 45 -17.63 19.21 11.96
C ILE A 45 -18.42 20.35 11.34
N LEU A 46 -19.40 20.05 10.48
CA LEU A 46 -20.24 21.07 9.85
C LEU A 46 -21.15 21.78 10.86
N GLN A 47 -21.63 21.07 11.89
CA GLN A 47 -22.37 21.70 12.97
C GLN A 47 -21.48 22.63 13.80
N ALA A 48 -20.26 22.19 14.15
CA ALA A 48 -19.27 23.02 14.83
C ALA A 48 -18.96 24.28 14.02
N LYS A 49 -18.71 24.13 12.72
CA LYS A 49 -18.50 25.24 11.79
C LYS A 49 -19.66 26.22 11.74
N ALA A 50 -20.90 25.73 11.73
CA ALA A 50 -22.08 26.57 11.63
C ALA A 50 -22.43 27.32 12.94
N LYS A 51 -22.19 26.66 14.10
CA LYS A 51 -22.62 27.18 15.41
C LYS A 51 -21.54 27.96 16.15
N PHE A 52 -20.27 27.58 16.00
CA PHE A 52 -19.19 28.11 16.85
C PHE A 52 -18.15 28.88 16.06
N ASP A 53 -17.56 28.27 15.01
CA ASP A 53 -16.48 28.91 14.25
C ASP A 53 -16.57 28.66 12.75
N GLY A 54 -17.09 29.65 12.02
CA GLY A 54 -17.21 29.61 10.55
C GLY A 54 -15.89 29.50 9.78
N SER A 55 -14.74 29.71 10.44
CA SER A 55 -13.42 29.63 9.82
C SER A 55 -12.90 28.19 9.67
N ILE A 56 -13.52 27.18 10.32
CA ILE A 56 -13.10 25.77 10.24
C ILE A 56 -13.01 25.32 8.80
N GLY A 57 -11.81 24.90 8.39
CA GLY A 57 -11.50 24.42 7.04
C GLY A 57 -11.71 22.92 6.89
N ILE A 58 -12.67 22.49 6.07
CA ILE A 58 -12.91 21.08 5.68
C ILE A 58 -13.38 21.01 4.24
N ARG A 59 -12.90 19.99 3.48
CA ARG A 59 -13.45 19.68 2.16
C ARG A 59 -14.57 18.65 2.30
N CYS A 60 -15.68 18.88 1.62
CA CYS A 60 -16.74 17.89 1.48
C CYS A 60 -17.54 18.14 0.20
N SER A 61 -18.12 17.05 -0.34
CA SER A 61 -18.95 17.12 -1.55
C SER A 61 -20.12 16.12 -1.47
N CYS A 62 -19.90 14.84 -1.83
CA CYS A 62 -20.96 13.85 -1.99
C CYS A 62 -21.67 13.43 -0.70
N ARG A 63 -21.01 13.50 0.45
CA ARG A 63 -21.49 13.02 1.77
C ARG A 63 -21.96 11.55 1.79
N ALA A 64 -21.49 10.74 0.85
CA ALA A 64 -21.93 9.36 0.61
C ALA A 64 -20.75 8.40 0.36
N ALA A 65 -19.56 8.71 0.89
CA ALA A 65 -18.35 7.92 0.78
C ALA A 65 -17.89 7.60 -0.67
N ILE A 66 -18.21 8.48 -1.66
CA ILE A 66 -17.94 8.26 -3.09
C ILE A 66 -16.81 9.15 -3.61
N CYS A 67 -16.76 10.44 -3.22
CA CYS A 67 -15.85 11.40 -3.84
C CYS A 67 -14.46 11.51 -3.19
N GLY A 68 -14.27 10.97 -1.98
CA GLY A 68 -12.99 11.04 -1.26
C GLY A 68 -12.63 12.40 -0.65
N SER A 69 -13.38 13.48 -0.92
CA SER A 69 -13.00 14.85 -0.55
C SER A 69 -12.89 15.11 0.97
N CYS A 70 -13.69 14.39 1.78
CA CYS A 70 -13.74 14.58 3.24
C CYS A 70 -12.74 13.70 4.00
N GLY A 71 -11.62 13.37 3.38
CA GLY A 71 -10.57 12.60 4.02
C GLY A 71 -9.94 13.35 5.19
N VAL A 72 -9.91 12.70 6.35
CA VAL A 72 -9.32 13.20 7.61
C VAL A 72 -8.78 12.01 8.42
N ARG A 73 -8.05 12.28 9.49
CA ARG A 73 -7.75 11.28 10.52
C ARG A 73 -8.71 11.49 11.70
N VAL A 74 -9.33 10.41 12.17
CA VAL A 74 -10.19 10.40 13.33
C VAL A 74 -9.55 9.49 14.37
N ASN A 75 -9.22 10.01 15.54
CA ASN A 75 -8.49 9.31 16.59
C ASN A 75 -7.20 8.65 16.09
N GLY A 76 -6.47 9.35 15.21
CA GLY A 76 -5.23 8.86 14.61
C GLY A 76 -5.40 7.95 13.39
N GLU A 77 -6.59 7.47 13.06
CA GLU A 77 -6.84 6.59 11.91
C GLU A 77 -7.40 7.35 10.72
N PRO A 78 -6.85 7.19 9.50
CA PRO A 78 -7.32 7.89 8.32
C PRO A 78 -8.63 7.30 7.80
N GLY A 79 -9.53 8.17 7.36
CA GLY A 79 -10.83 7.74 6.88
C GLY A 79 -11.60 8.85 6.18
N LEU A 80 -12.86 8.59 5.91
CA LEU A 80 -13.78 9.56 5.34
C LEU A 80 -14.70 10.08 6.43
N ALA A 81 -14.63 11.36 6.76
CA ALA A 81 -15.46 11.96 7.80
C ALA A 81 -16.97 11.73 7.58
N CYS A 82 -17.42 11.62 6.32
CA CYS A 82 -18.82 11.34 6.00
C CYS A 82 -19.23 9.87 6.18
N HIS A 83 -18.28 8.97 6.41
CA HIS A 83 -18.52 7.53 6.56
C HIS A 83 -18.19 7.03 7.98
N THR A 84 -17.54 7.85 8.78
CA THR A 84 -17.23 7.54 10.19
C THR A 84 -18.37 8.07 11.08
N HIS A 85 -19.05 7.17 11.82
CA HIS A 85 -20.15 7.53 12.71
C HIS A 85 -19.60 8.08 14.03
N LEU A 86 -20.34 8.99 14.66
CA LEU A 86 -19.94 9.64 15.92
C LEU A 86 -19.85 8.65 17.08
N ASP A 87 -20.77 7.68 17.18
CA ASP A 87 -20.75 6.65 18.21
C ASP A 87 -19.54 5.73 18.09
N HIS A 88 -19.19 5.35 16.84
CA HIS A 88 -17.97 4.58 16.57
C HIS A 88 -16.71 5.38 16.90
N ALA A 89 -16.65 6.64 16.45
CA ALA A 89 -15.52 7.52 16.73
C ALA A 89 -15.31 7.73 18.22
N ARG A 90 -16.41 7.92 19.00
CA ARG A 90 -16.33 7.99 20.47
C ARG A 90 -15.89 6.68 21.13
N ALA A 91 -16.32 5.54 20.61
CA ALA A 91 -15.94 4.23 21.14
C ALA A 91 -14.45 3.89 20.89
N THR A 92 -13.83 4.51 19.89
CA THR A 92 -12.39 4.38 19.57
C THR A 92 -11.54 5.53 20.12
N ALA A 93 -12.16 6.52 20.77
CA ALA A 93 -11.48 7.62 21.45
C ALA A 93 -10.78 7.16 22.74
N GLY A 94 -9.96 8.03 23.33
CA GLY A 94 -9.37 7.80 24.64
C GLY A 94 -10.40 7.72 25.76
N GLU A 95 -9.92 7.56 27.01
CA GLU A 95 -10.78 7.43 28.20
C GLU A 95 -11.70 8.65 28.42
N ASP A 96 -11.32 9.82 27.90
CA ASP A 96 -12.11 11.05 27.97
C ASP A 96 -13.28 11.09 26.97
N GLY A 97 -13.33 10.17 26.01
CA GLY A 97 -14.37 10.10 24.97
C GLY A 97 -14.33 11.25 23.97
N VAL A 98 -13.24 12.01 23.93
CA VAL A 98 -13.03 13.13 23.01
C VAL A 98 -12.61 12.61 21.65
N ILE A 99 -13.33 13.01 20.59
CA ILE A 99 -13.05 12.62 19.22
C ILE A 99 -12.00 13.58 18.63
N GLU A 100 -10.79 13.07 18.42
CA GLU A 100 -9.72 13.85 17.79
C GLU A 100 -9.82 13.79 16.29
N ILE A 101 -9.68 14.95 15.64
CA ILE A 101 -9.77 15.08 14.18
C ILE A 101 -8.58 15.88 13.68
N GLU A 102 -7.81 15.25 12.78
CA GLU A 102 -6.59 15.79 12.21
C GLU A 102 -6.64 15.78 10.67
N PRO A 103 -5.84 16.61 9.99
CA PRO A 103 -5.64 16.48 8.56
C PRO A 103 -4.97 15.14 8.22
N MET A 104 -5.11 14.69 6.96
CA MET A 104 -4.38 13.54 6.42
C MET A 104 -2.87 13.72 6.57
N GLY A 105 -2.16 12.65 6.96
CA GLY A 105 -0.71 12.60 7.05
C GLY A 105 -0.01 12.55 5.69
N ASN A 106 1.31 12.66 5.69
CA ASN A 106 2.17 12.60 4.50
C ASN A 106 1.85 13.62 3.38
N MET A 107 1.03 14.62 3.67
CA MET A 107 0.64 15.70 2.77
C MET A 107 0.73 17.04 3.48
N PRO A 108 1.22 18.10 2.83
CA PRO A 108 1.26 19.44 3.43
C PRO A 108 -0.14 19.94 3.79
N VAL A 109 -0.28 20.55 4.95
CA VAL A 109 -1.54 21.16 5.38
C VAL A 109 -1.66 22.56 4.76
N ILE A 110 -2.79 22.83 4.08
CA ILE A 110 -3.14 24.15 3.56
C ILE A 110 -3.79 24.97 4.66
N LYS A 111 -4.83 24.44 5.28
CA LYS A 111 -5.55 25.07 6.39
C LYS A 111 -6.35 24.02 7.16
N ASP A 112 -6.25 24.01 8.48
CA ASP A 112 -6.99 23.10 9.37
C ASP A 112 -6.94 21.64 8.90
N LEU A 113 -8.07 21.07 8.44
CA LEU A 113 -8.22 19.71 7.95
C LEU A 113 -7.99 19.57 6.43
N ILE A 114 -7.60 20.65 5.76
CA ILE A 114 -7.40 20.68 4.31
C ILE A 114 -5.93 20.49 4.00
N VAL A 115 -5.60 19.42 3.25
CA VAL A 115 -4.24 19.12 2.78
C VAL A 115 -4.07 19.45 1.30
N ASP A 116 -2.82 19.66 0.89
CA ASP A 116 -2.43 19.82 -0.50
C ASP A 116 -2.27 18.44 -1.17
N MET A 117 -3.34 18.01 -1.82
CA MET A 117 -3.35 16.75 -2.58
C MET A 117 -2.48 16.84 -3.84
N ASP A 118 -2.33 18.03 -4.44
CA ASP A 118 -1.58 18.21 -5.68
C ASP A 118 -0.08 18.08 -5.45
N ALA A 119 0.41 18.59 -4.32
CA ALA A 119 1.83 18.54 -3.99
C ALA A 119 2.38 17.11 -3.87
N VAL A 120 1.58 16.15 -3.41
CA VAL A 120 2.01 14.77 -3.14
C VAL A 120 1.16 13.76 -3.90
N HIS A 121 -0.11 13.62 -3.56
CA HIS A 121 -0.97 12.54 -4.05
C HIS A 121 -1.14 12.54 -5.57
N TRP A 122 -1.64 13.63 -6.14
CA TRP A 122 -1.91 13.71 -7.58
C TRP A 122 -0.64 13.69 -8.41
N LYS A 123 0.43 14.32 -7.94
CA LYS A 123 1.74 14.27 -8.60
C LYS A 123 2.27 12.84 -8.74
N LYS A 124 2.14 12.03 -7.68
CA LYS A 124 2.53 10.62 -7.70
C LYS A 124 1.61 9.76 -8.56
N ILE A 125 0.30 10.05 -8.56
CA ILE A 125 -0.63 9.39 -9.47
C ILE A 125 -0.27 9.67 -10.94
N GLN A 126 0.05 10.90 -11.29
CA GLN A 126 0.45 11.26 -12.66
C GLN A 126 1.78 10.60 -13.07
N ARG A 127 2.71 10.39 -12.14
CA ARG A 127 4.01 9.71 -12.37
C ARG A 127 3.83 8.31 -13.00
N VAL A 128 2.76 7.61 -12.66
CA VAL A 128 2.50 6.24 -13.15
C VAL A 128 1.62 6.20 -14.41
N THR A 129 1.43 7.30 -15.10
CA THR A 129 0.62 7.37 -16.34
C THR A 129 -0.76 6.71 -16.15
N PRO A 130 -1.69 7.36 -15.40
CA PRO A 130 -2.93 6.74 -14.91
C PRO A 130 -4.03 6.64 -15.96
N TRP A 131 -3.69 6.29 -17.19
CA TRP A 131 -4.62 6.07 -18.31
C TRP A 131 -4.14 4.92 -19.20
N LEU A 132 -5.07 4.34 -19.92
CA LEU A 132 -4.82 3.23 -20.82
C LEU A 132 -4.04 3.71 -22.06
N LEU A 133 -2.97 3.02 -22.38
CA LEU A 133 -2.24 3.16 -23.63
C LEU A 133 -2.67 2.02 -24.54
N ALA A 134 -3.72 2.28 -25.34
CA ALA A 134 -4.37 1.24 -26.12
C ALA A 134 -3.48 0.64 -27.19
N LYS A 135 -3.55 -0.70 -27.34
CA LYS A 135 -2.87 -1.42 -28.42
C LYS A 135 -3.37 -0.96 -29.78
N GLN A 136 -2.45 -0.96 -30.74
CA GLN A 136 -2.75 -0.63 -32.14
C GLN A 136 -2.64 -1.90 -33.02
N PRO A 137 -3.46 -2.02 -34.09
CA PRO A 137 -4.52 -1.09 -34.49
C PRO A 137 -5.74 -1.14 -33.56
N VAL A 138 -6.43 -0.01 -33.42
CA VAL A 138 -7.70 0.03 -32.67
C VAL A 138 -8.73 -0.78 -33.45
N PRO A 139 -9.44 -1.73 -32.85
CA PRO A 139 -10.48 -2.52 -33.50
C PRO A 139 -11.65 -1.64 -33.93
N GLU A 140 -12.36 -2.04 -34.99
CA GLU A 140 -13.52 -1.29 -35.51
C GLU A 140 -14.68 -1.17 -34.50
N ARG A 141 -14.82 -2.11 -33.56
CA ARG A 141 -15.89 -2.12 -32.57
C ARG A 141 -15.35 -1.97 -31.17
N GLU A 142 -14.84 -3.07 -30.59
CA GLU A 142 -14.40 -3.12 -29.19
C GLU A 142 -13.21 -4.07 -29.02
N TYR A 143 -12.44 -3.87 -27.97
CA TYR A 143 -11.45 -4.85 -27.53
C TYR A 143 -12.16 -5.99 -26.84
N VAL A 144 -12.07 -7.19 -27.37
CA VAL A 144 -12.55 -8.39 -26.69
C VAL A 144 -11.51 -8.79 -25.64
N VAL A 145 -11.93 -8.87 -24.39
CA VAL A 145 -11.06 -9.13 -23.25
C VAL A 145 -11.59 -10.33 -22.50
N PRO A 146 -10.75 -11.32 -22.15
CA PRO A 146 -11.15 -12.43 -21.30
C PRO A 146 -11.68 -11.93 -19.95
N ARG A 147 -12.77 -12.50 -19.47
CA ARG A 147 -13.38 -12.10 -18.20
C ARG A 147 -12.40 -12.26 -17.04
N GLU A 148 -11.63 -13.32 -17.05
CA GLU A 148 -10.68 -13.71 -16.03
C GLU A 148 -9.60 -12.61 -15.83
N SER A 149 -9.10 -12.02 -16.90
CA SER A 149 -8.12 -10.95 -16.85
C SER A 149 -8.66 -9.64 -16.27
N MET A 150 -9.99 -9.45 -16.32
CA MET A 150 -10.63 -8.26 -15.75
C MET A 150 -10.95 -8.40 -14.26
N VAL A 151 -11.12 -9.63 -13.77
CA VAL A 151 -11.46 -9.90 -12.35
C VAL A 151 -10.38 -9.35 -11.43
N ASP A 152 -9.11 -9.61 -11.74
CA ASP A 152 -7.98 -9.20 -10.91
C ASP A 152 -7.83 -7.68 -10.77
N ILE A 153 -8.17 -6.93 -11.82
CA ILE A 153 -8.04 -5.46 -11.80
C ILE A 153 -9.28 -4.74 -11.26
N THR A 154 -10.42 -5.46 -11.12
CA THR A 154 -11.69 -4.89 -10.63
C THR A 154 -11.53 -4.24 -9.26
N GLN A 155 -10.81 -4.90 -8.33
CA GLN A 155 -10.57 -4.37 -6.99
C GLN A 155 -9.82 -3.02 -7.03
N SER A 156 -8.83 -2.88 -7.91
CA SER A 156 -8.10 -1.62 -8.07
C SER A 156 -8.94 -0.49 -8.66
N MET A 157 -10.00 -0.82 -9.43
CA MET A 157 -10.94 0.15 -10.00
C MET A 157 -11.86 0.78 -8.96
N ALA A 158 -12.07 0.15 -7.80
CA ALA A 158 -12.86 0.71 -6.70
C ALA A 158 -12.21 1.94 -6.05
N CYS A 159 -10.96 2.25 -6.38
CA CYS A 159 -10.21 3.36 -5.81
C CYS A 159 -10.84 4.72 -6.15
N ILE A 160 -11.23 5.46 -5.11
CA ILE A 160 -11.81 6.82 -5.20
C ILE A 160 -10.79 7.94 -5.03
N GLN A 161 -9.50 7.61 -4.97
CA GLN A 161 -8.39 8.57 -4.85
C GLN A 161 -8.47 9.49 -3.62
N CYS A 162 -8.97 8.97 -2.50
CA CYS A 162 -9.19 9.77 -1.27
C CYS A 162 -7.89 10.11 -0.50
N GLY A 163 -6.77 9.41 -0.77
CA GLY A 163 -5.50 9.64 -0.10
C GLY A 163 -5.33 8.98 1.28
N ALA A 164 -6.31 8.24 1.81
CA ALA A 164 -6.22 7.59 3.12
C ALA A 164 -5.02 6.64 3.24
N CYS A 165 -4.76 5.85 2.22
CA CYS A 165 -3.60 4.95 2.16
C CYS A 165 -2.25 5.69 2.06
N VAL A 166 -2.23 6.92 1.53
CA VAL A 166 -1.06 7.81 1.50
C VAL A 166 -0.83 8.40 2.89
N SER A 167 -1.90 8.82 3.57
CA SER A 167 -1.85 9.38 4.92
C SER A 167 -1.09 8.49 5.91
N ASP A 168 -1.30 7.18 5.87
CA ASP A 168 -0.76 6.23 6.83
C ASP A 168 0.40 5.38 6.27
N CYS A 169 0.96 5.77 5.14
CA CYS A 169 2.07 5.05 4.56
C CYS A 169 3.37 5.31 5.32
N LEU A 170 3.84 4.31 6.09
CA LEU A 170 5.09 4.40 6.85
C LEU A 170 6.33 4.55 5.94
N ALA A 171 6.32 3.93 4.76
CA ALA A 171 7.41 4.08 3.81
C ALA A 171 7.52 5.54 3.32
N MET A 172 6.37 6.21 3.06
CA MET A 172 6.37 7.64 2.66
C MET A 172 6.73 8.59 3.80
N GLU A 173 6.49 8.20 5.04
CA GLU A 173 6.92 8.98 6.21
C GLU A 173 8.46 9.00 6.33
N VAL A 174 9.11 7.88 5.99
CA VAL A 174 10.58 7.75 6.02
C VAL A 174 11.21 8.29 4.74
N ASP A 175 10.68 7.93 3.57
CA ASP A 175 11.09 8.44 2.26
C ASP A 175 9.91 9.08 1.52
N PRO A 176 9.77 10.42 1.58
CA PRO A 176 8.74 11.13 0.82
C PRO A 176 8.83 10.96 -0.70
N GLY A 177 9.96 10.46 -1.20
CA GLY A 177 10.17 10.12 -2.61
C GLY A 177 9.43 8.86 -3.06
N PHE A 178 9.17 7.90 -2.15
CA PHE A 178 8.45 6.67 -2.48
C PHE A 178 7.17 6.96 -3.27
N ILE A 179 6.96 6.24 -4.38
CA ILE A 179 5.82 6.45 -5.30
C ILE A 179 4.49 6.35 -4.55
N GLY A 180 4.39 5.46 -3.55
CA GLY A 180 3.27 5.37 -2.64
C GLY A 180 2.15 4.41 -3.08
N PRO A 181 1.33 3.98 -2.11
CA PRO A 181 0.37 2.89 -2.31
C PRO A 181 -0.75 3.23 -3.30
N ALA A 182 -1.24 4.47 -3.32
CA ALA A 182 -2.30 4.88 -4.23
C ALA A 182 -1.86 4.84 -5.70
N ALA A 183 -0.66 5.36 -5.99
CA ALA A 183 -0.12 5.39 -7.34
C ALA A 183 0.24 4.00 -7.83
N LEU A 184 0.85 3.17 -6.98
CA LEU A 184 1.20 1.80 -7.35
C LEU A 184 -0.05 0.92 -7.56
N ALA A 185 -1.09 1.04 -6.73
CA ALA A 185 -2.36 0.37 -6.99
C ALA A 185 -3.02 0.85 -8.29
N LYS A 186 -2.88 2.15 -8.61
CA LYS A 186 -3.34 2.69 -9.89
C LYS A 186 -2.52 2.16 -11.07
N SER A 187 -1.22 2.00 -10.92
CA SER A 187 -0.38 1.38 -11.95
C SER A 187 -0.79 -0.06 -12.23
N TYR A 188 -1.05 -0.86 -11.18
CA TYR A 188 -1.52 -2.23 -11.35
C TYR A 188 -2.80 -2.31 -12.18
N ARG A 189 -3.71 -1.34 -12.06
CA ARG A 189 -4.92 -1.24 -12.89
C ARG A 189 -4.61 -1.34 -14.38
N PHE A 190 -3.47 -0.80 -14.83
CA PHE A 190 -3.07 -0.79 -16.25
C PHE A 190 -2.10 -1.92 -16.59
N VAL A 191 -1.19 -2.27 -15.69
CA VAL A 191 -0.32 -3.45 -15.87
C VAL A 191 -1.13 -4.73 -16.02
N GLY A 192 -2.22 -4.88 -15.25
CA GLY A 192 -3.11 -6.03 -15.36
C GLY A 192 -4.15 -5.93 -16.48
N ASP A 193 -4.21 -4.84 -17.25
CA ASP A 193 -5.20 -4.66 -18.31
C ASP A 193 -4.66 -5.17 -19.65
N PRO A 194 -5.23 -6.23 -20.24
CA PRO A 194 -4.73 -6.80 -21.49
C PRO A 194 -4.82 -5.87 -22.70
N ARG A 195 -5.51 -4.75 -22.58
CA ARG A 195 -5.63 -3.71 -23.62
C ARG A 195 -4.49 -2.69 -23.58
N ASP A 196 -3.72 -2.66 -22.47
CA ASP A 196 -2.59 -1.74 -22.35
C ASP A 196 -1.41 -2.23 -23.22
N ALA A 197 -0.83 -1.34 -23.99
CA ALA A 197 0.28 -1.66 -24.89
C ALA A 197 1.66 -1.63 -24.19
N GLU A 198 1.75 -0.97 -23.03
CA GLU A 198 3.02 -0.69 -22.34
C GLU A 198 3.10 -1.35 -20.94
N GLN A 199 2.49 -2.52 -20.79
CA GLN A 199 2.47 -3.24 -19.50
C GLN A 199 3.90 -3.52 -18.99
N ARG A 200 4.78 -4.00 -19.89
CA ARG A 200 6.17 -4.33 -19.56
C ARG A 200 6.99 -3.08 -19.25
N GLU A 201 6.86 -2.06 -20.05
CA GLU A 201 7.57 -0.78 -19.89
C GLU A 201 7.22 -0.14 -18.55
N ARG A 202 5.95 -0.16 -18.17
CA ARG A 202 5.48 0.28 -16.85
C ARG A 202 6.14 -0.50 -15.72
N LEU A 203 6.22 -1.83 -15.85
CA LEU A 203 6.84 -2.69 -14.84
C LEU A 203 8.34 -2.43 -14.71
N VAL A 204 9.04 -2.29 -15.84
CA VAL A 204 10.48 -2.00 -15.85
C VAL A 204 10.75 -0.66 -15.16
N ASP A 205 9.99 0.38 -15.52
CA ASP A 205 10.10 1.71 -14.92
C ASP A 205 9.89 1.66 -13.38
N LEU A 206 8.86 0.97 -12.93
CA LEU A 206 8.52 0.86 -11.50
C LEU A 206 9.48 -0.05 -10.71
N ALA A 207 10.04 -1.06 -11.35
CA ALA A 207 10.97 -1.99 -10.71
C ALA A 207 12.39 -1.41 -10.60
N GLN A 208 12.83 -0.64 -11.61
CA GLN A 208 14.14 -0.01 -11.61
C GLN A 208 14.20 1.27 -10.78
N ASP A 209 13.06 1.93 -10.53
CA ASP A 209 12.99 3.10 -9.66
C ASP A 209 13.31 2.70 -8.22
N PRO A 210 14.36 3.24 -7.58
CA PRO A 210 14.69 2.94 -6.19
C PRO A 210 13.57 3.30 -5.21
N GLN A 211 12.67 4.22 -5.59
CA GLN A 211 11.47 4.62 -4.84
C GLN A 211 10.19 3.99 -5.41
N GLY A 212 10.35 2.92 -6.19
CA GLY A 212 9.30 2.19 -6.88
C GLY A 212 8.67 1.07 -6.07
N ILE A 213 8.33 -0.04 -6.76
CA ILE A 213 7.57 -1.13 -6.13
C ILE A 213 8.31 -1.81 -4.98
N PHE A 214 9.65 -1.82 -4.99
CA PHE A 214 10.45 -2.50 -3.97
C PHE A 214 10.72 -1.66 -2.71
N ASP A 215 10.32 -0.40 -2.68
CA ASP A 215 10.44 0.46 -1.50
C ASP A 215 9.26 0.31 -0.50
N CYS A 216 8.25 -0.48 -0.84
CA CYS A 216 7.16 -0.82 0.07
C CYS A 216 7.63 -1.75 1.20
N THR A 217 7.37 -1.37 2.46
CA THR A 217 7.78 -2.12 3.67
C THR A 217 6.79 -3.17 4.14
N HIS A 218 5.72 -3.45 3.39
CA HIS A 218 4.67 -4.42 3.70
C HIS A 218 4.00 -4.23 5.08
N CYS A 219 3.84 -3.00 5.53
CA CYS A 219 3.29 -2.70 6.86
C CYS A 219 1.77 -2.85 6.98
N PHE A 220 1.04 -3.13 5.91
CA PHE A 220 -0.42 -3.26 5.80
C PHE A 220 -1.25 -2.00 6.10
N LYS A 221 -0.67 -0.92 6.59
CA LYS A 221 -1.40 0.30 6.95
C LYS A 221 -2.30 0.83 5.82
N CYS A 222 -1.85 0.78 4.58
CA CYS A 222 -2.65 1.20 3.43
C CYS A 222 -3.86 0.29 3.14
N VAL A 223 -3.84 -0.96 3.63
CA VAL A 223 -4.98 -1.89 3.52
C VAL A 223 -6.03 -1.55 4.57
N GLU A 224 -5.59 -1.38 5.82
CA GLU A 224 -6.45 -1.00 6.96
C GLU A 224 -7.14 0.34 6.72
N ALA A 225 -6.38 1.32 6.20
CA ALA A 225 -6.86 2.67 5.92
C ALA A 225 -7.83 2.78 4.73
N CYS A 226 -7.97 1.75 3.89
CA CYS A 226 -8.70 1.88 2.65
C CYS A 226 -10.23 1.74 2.82
N PRO A 227 -11.04 2.83 2.66
CA PRO A 227 -12.48 2.76 2.83
C PRO A 227 -13.21 2.06 1.66
N LYS A 228 -12.47 1.50 0.69
CA LYS A 228 -12.99 0.87 -0.53
C LYS A 228 -12.39 -0.52 -0.79
N ASP A 229 -11.70 -1.09 0.16
CA ASP A 229 -11.11 -2.43 0.09
C ASP A 229 -10.27 -2.66 -1.18
N VAL A 230 -9.57 -1.61 -1.65
CA VAL A 230 -8.70 -1.69 -2.83
C VAL A 230 -7.52 -2.62 -2.60
N ASN A 231 -7.13 -2.83 -1.33
CA ASN A 231 -5.95 -3.59 -0.95
C ASN A 231 -4.66 -3.12 -1.68
N PRO A 232 -4.22 -1.87 -1.47
CA PRO A 232 -3.08 -1.33 -2.23
C PRO A 232 -1.80 -2.15 -2.07
N MET A 233 -1.50 -2.65 -0.87
CA MET A 233 -0.32 -3.50 -0.63
C MET A 233 -0.41 -4.79 -1.45
N GLY A 234 -1.56 -5.45 -1.49
CA GLY A 234 -1.77 -6.63 -2.34
C GLY A 234 -1.52 -6.34 -3.82
N GLN A 235 -1.91 -5.15 -4.32
CA GLN A 235 -1.62 -4.73 -5.69
C GLN A 235 -0.11 -4.53 -5.93
N ILE A 236 0.61 -3.97 -4.96
CA ILE A 236 2.07 -3.82 -5.02
C ILE A 236 2.76 -5.19 -5.06
N MET A 237 2.31 -6.13 -4.23
CA MET A 237 2.85 -7.50 -4.25
C MET A 237 2.64 -8.21 -5.58
N ARG A 238 1.49 -7.96 -6.23
CA ARG A 238 1.23 -8.48 -7.57
C ARG A 238 2.18 -7.86 -8.59
N LEU A 239 2.43 -6.54 -8.57
CA LEU A 239 3.41 -5.89 -9.44
C LEU A 239 4.81 -6.47 -9.26
N ARG A 240 5.28 -6.69 -8.02
CA ARG A 240 6.57 -7.34 -7.74
C ARG A 240 6.65 -8.74 -8.32
N ARG A 241 5.61 -9.54 -8.06
CA ARG A 241 5.56 -10.91 -8.55
C ARG A 241 5.62 -10.97 -10.07
N ILE A 242 4.82 -10.16 -10.77
CA ILE A 242 4.84 -10.09 -12.22
C ILE A 242 6.24 -9.66 -12.71
N ALA A 243 6.81 -8.64 -12.10
CA ALA A 243 8.14 -8.15 -12.49
C ALA A 243 9.20 -9.25 -12.40
N ILE A 244 9.25 -9.98 -11.29
CA ILE A 244 10.27 -11.00 -11.03
C ILE A 244 9.96 -12.30 -11.80
N SER A 245 8.78 -12.88 -11.59
CA SER A 245 8.46 -14.22 -12.08
C SER A 245 8.12 -14.25 -13.55
N ASP A 246 7.28 -13.32 -14.01
CA ASP A 246 6.72 -13.39 -15.36
C ASP A 246 7.59 -12.59 -16.36
N GLN A 247 8.15 -11.46 -15.93
CA GLN A 247 8.95 -10.60 -16.81
C GLN A 247 10.47 -10.74 -16.60
N HIS A 248 10.90 -11.52 -15.64
CA HIS A 248 12.31 -11.76 -15.31
C HIS A 248 13.11 -10.45 -15.14
N ILE A 249 12.49 -9.44 -14.53
CA ILE A 249 13.16 -8.18 -14.17
C ILE A 249 13.87 -8.44 -12.84
N VAL A 250 15.13 -8.87 -12.92
CA VAL A 250 15.97 -9.21 -11.76
C VAL A 250 17.13 -8.23 -11.65
N ASP A 251 17.71 -8.13 -10.45
CA ASP A 251 18.82 -7.22 -10.13
C ASP A 251 18.51 -5.75 -10.45
N ALA A 252 17.23 -5.38 -10.32
CA ALA A 252 16.73 -4.07 -10.68
C ALA A 252 17.24 -2.96 -9.74
N ASN A 253 17.19 -3.23 -8.42
CA ASN A 253 17.65 -2.31 -7.39
C ASN A 253 17.92 -3.05 -6.06
N ASN A 254 18.32 -2.30 -5.03
CA ASN A 254 18.62 -2.87 -3.70
C ASN A 254 17.39 -3.52 -3.04
N GLY A 255 16.19 -3.00 -3.27
CA GLY A 255 14.96 -3.55 -2.70
C GLY A 255 14.62 -4.92 -3.28
N GLU A 256 14.78 -5.10 -4.60
CA GLU A 256 14.60 -6.41 -5.25
C GLU A 256 15.62 -7.42 -4.74
N ARG A 257 16.91 -7.04 -4.71
CA ARG A 257 17.98 -7.90 -4.16
C ARG A 257 17.75 -8.25 -2.69
N HIS A 258 17.20 -7.33 -1.90
CA HIS A 258 16.82 -7.58 -0.51
C HIS A 258 15.74 -8.64 -0.39
N GLU A 259 14.69 -8.55 -1.21
CA GLU A 259 13.59 -9.54 -1.24
C GLU A 259 14.10 -10.92 -1.68
N ALA A 260 14.90 -10.98 -2.74
CA ALA A 260 15.51 -12.20 -3.22
C ALA A 260 16.46 -12.84 -2.17
N ALA A 261 17.29 -12.03 -1.53
CA ALA A 261 18.19 -12.47 -0.46
C ALA A 261 17.42 -13.00 0.76
N PHE A 262 16.36 -12.31 1.16
CA PHE A 262 15.49 -12.74 2.27
C PHE A 262 14.91 -14.12 1.99
N THR A 263 14.33 -14.31 0.81
CA THR A 263 13.72 -15.57 0.38
C THR A 263 14.73 -16.70 0.38
N THR A 264 15.90 -16.49 -0.24
CA THR A 264 16.97 -17.51 -0.33
C THR A 264 17.52 -17.88 1.05
N LEU A 265 17.77 -16.90 1.92
CA LEU A 265 18.27 -17.16 3.27
C LEU A 265 17.30 -17.99 4.11
N VAL A 266 16.00 -17.70 4.02
CA VAL A 266 14.97 -18.50 4.73
C VAL A 266 14.85 -19.90 4.15
N GLN A 267 14.92 -20.06 2.82
CA GLN A 267 14.91 -21.37 2.16
C GLN A 267 16.10 -22.23 2.61
N ASP A 268 17.29 -21.64 2.68
CA ASP A 268 18.54 -22.36 2.99
C ASP A 268 18.67 -22.73 4.46
N SER A 269 18.27 -21.85 5.38
CA SER A 269 18.51 -21.99 6.82
C SER A 269 17.25 -22.17 7.67
N GLY A 270 16.08 -21.95 7.12
CA GLY A 270 14.78 -21.99 7.80
C GLY A 270 14.45 -20.72 8.61
N LEU A 271 15.42 -19.85 8.80
CA LEU A 271 15.30 -18.56 9.48
C LEU A 271 16.13 -17.52 8.76
N LEU A 272 15.74 -16.27 8.91
CA LEU A 272 16.50 -15.16 8.36
C LEU A 272 17.88 -15.05 9.05
N HIS A 273 18.93 -15.01 8.26
CA HIS A 273 20.29 -14.72 8.70
C HIS A 273 20.60 -13.24 8.45
N GLU A 274 20.24 -12.39 9.42
CA GLU A 274 20.31 -10.92 9.31
C GLU A 274 21.68 -10.39 8.90
N ALA A 275 22.75 -11.05 9.36
CA ALA A 275 24.12 -10.66 9.04
C ALA A 275 24.47 -10.86 7.56
N GLU A 276 23.90 -11.86 6.91
CA GLU A 276 24.07 -12.11 5.47
C GLU A 276 23.11 -11.34 4.60
N LEU A 277 21.95 -10.95 5.15
CA LEU A 277 20.94 -10.20 4.42
C LEU A 277 21.51 -8.87 3.90
N LEU A 278 22.22 -8.13 4.76
CA LEU A 278 22.78 -6.83 4.38
C LEU A 278 23.74 -6.91 3.18
N PRO A 279 24.84 -7.71 3.20
CA PRO A 279 25.71 -7.82 2.03
C PRO A 279 25.00 -8.34 0.77
N ARG A 280 24.08 -9.30 0.90
CA ARG A 280 23.34 -9.83 -0.25
C ARG A 280 22.40 -8.79 -0.86
N SER A 281 21.76 -7.96 -0.07
CA SER A 281 20.92 -6.85 -0.55
C SER A 281 21.70 -5.82 -1.36
N TYR A 282 23.00 -5.71 -1.11
CA TYR A 282 23.92 -4.86 -1.89
C TYR A 282 24.67 -5.63 -2.98
N GLY A 283 24.15 -6.76 -3.42
CA GLY A 283 24.69 -7.54 -4.53
C GLY A 283 25.98 -8.27 -4.24
N GLY A 284 26.25 -8.59 -2.96
CA GLY A 284 27.35 -9.43 -2.53
C GLY A 284 26.94 -10.86 -2.23
N ASP A 285 27.80 -11.84 -2.48
CA ASP A 285 27.55 -13.23 -2.10
C ASP A 285 27.76 -13.45 -0.60
N SER A 286 28.60 -12.61 0.03
CA SER A 286 28.94 -12.66 1.44
C SER A 286 29.69 -11.36 1.85
N TRP A 287 30.00 -11.21 3.15
CA TRP A 287 30.79 -10.07 3.67
C TRP A 287 32.14 -9.86 2.96
N PHE A 288 32.72 -10.90 2.38
CA PHE A 288 34.01 -10.88 1.71
C PHE A 288 33.91 -11.16 0.21
N GLY A 289 32.70 -11.24 -0.33
CA GLY A 289 32.44 -11.53 -1.73
C GLY A 289 32.50 -10.31 -2.65
N LYS A 290 32.18 -10.52 -3.92
CA LYS A 290 32.05 -9.45 -4.91
C LYS A 290 30.75 -8.70 -4.67
N PHE A 291 30.81 -7.38 -4.60
CA PHE A 291 29.63 -6.51 -4.50
C PHE A 291 29.33 -5.86 -5.83
N HIS A 292 28.04 -5.55 -6.04
CA HIS A 292 27.66 -4.74 -7.17
C HIS A 292 28.38 -3.38 -7.10
N PRO A 293 29.01 -2.89 -8.21
CA PRO A 293 29.85 -1.68 -8.15
C PRO A 293 29.15 -0.43 -7.64
N ALA A 294 27.85 -0.29 -7.92
CA ALA A 294 27.06 0.84 -7.44
C ALA A 294 26.68 0.73 -5.96
N ALA A 295 26.62 -0.47 -5.41
CA ALA A 295 26.11 -0.73 -4.05
C ALA A 295 27.20 -0.58 -2.96
N GLY A 296 28.48 -0.64 -3.31
CA GLY A 296 29.57 -0.57 -2.33
C GLY A 296 29.59 0.73 -1.51
N LYS A 297 29.23 1.86 -2.11
CA LYS A 297 29.15 3.15 -1.40
C LYS A 297 27.99 3.16 -0.39
N GLU A 298 26.85 2.62 -0.75
CA GLU A 298 25.66 2.55 0.12
C GLU A 298 25.89 1.57 1.27
N LEU A 299 26.52 0.42 1.01
CA LEU A 299 26.92 -0.52 2.06
C LEU A 299 27.87 0.16 3.07
N LEU A 300 28.86 0.91 2.60
CA LEU A 300 29.75 1.67 3.46
C LEU A 300 29.02 2.73 4.28
N SER A 301 28.02 3.39 3.72
CA SER A 301 27.19 4.37 4.44
C SER A 301 26.34 3.75 5.56
N SER A 302 25.97 2.47 5.44
CA SER A 302 25.21 1.75 6.46
C SER A 302 26.04 1.19 7.62
N LEU A 303 27.37 1.09 7.45
CA LEU A 303 28.28 0.55 8.48
C LEU A 303 28.18 1.26 9.84
N PRO A 304 28.10 2.61 9.95
CA PRO A 304 27.96 3.27 11.25
C PRO A 304 26.70 2.85 11.99
N ALA A 305 25.59 2.65 11.27
CA ALA A 305 24.33 2.19 11.84
C ALA A 305 24.43 0.72 12.33
N ALA A 306 25.06 -0.14 11.54
CA ALA A 306 25.30 -1.54 11.89
C ALA A 306 26.20 -1.67 13.14
N ILE A 307 27.30 -0.93 13.20
CA ILE A 307 28.19 -0.88 14.39
C ILE A 307 27.41 -0.41 15.61
N LYS A 308 26.61 0.65 15.48
CA LYS A 308 25.79 1.18 16.59
C LYS A 308 24.75 0.17 17.06
N ALA A 309 24.17 -0.63 16.17
CA ALA A 309 23.23 -1.71 16.51
C ALA A 309 23.93 -2.82 17.32
N VAL A 310 25.13 -3.24 16.92
CA VAL A 310 25.94 -4.22 17.66
C VAL A 310 26.33 -3.68 19.04
N VAL A 311 26.84 -2.45 19.13
CA VAL A 311 27.26 -1.83 20.40
C VAL A 311 26.10 -1.67 21.37
N ARG A 312 24.88 -1.41 20.85
CA ARG A 312 23.65 -1.30 21.66
C ARG A 312 23.00 -2.64 21.98
N GLY A 313 23.61 -3.76 21.62
CA GLY A 313 23.09 -5.10 21.88
C GLY A 313 21.85 -5.46 21.07
N LYS A 314 21.50 -4.67 20.03
CA LYS A 314 20.37 -4.99 19.12
C LYS A 314 20.72 -6.12 18.16
N MET A 315 22.00 -6.31 17.86
CA MET A 315 22.53 -7.41 17.07
C MET A 315 23.57 -8.17 17.89
N SER A 316 23.39 -9.50 17.99
CA SER A 316 24.33 -10.36 18.73
C SER A 316 25.51 -10.73 17.84
N LEU A 317 26.75 -10.47 18.27
CA LEU A 317 27.96 -10.91 17.57
C LEU A 317 28.00 -12.43 17.35
N LYS A 318 27.44 -13.20 18.29
CA LYS A 318 27.35 -14.65 18.17
C LYS A 318 26.44 -15.04 17.01
N LEU A 319 25.30 -14.37 16.84
CA LEU A 319 24.36 -14.62 15.73
C LEU A 319 24.94 -14.15 14.40
N ILE A 320 25.69 -13.06 14.38
CA ILE A 320 26.40 -12.59 13.18
C ILE A 320 27.42 -13.63 12.68
N LEU A 321 28.15 -14.28 13.59
CA LEU A 321 29.22 -15.22 13.24
C LEU A 321 28.72 -16.65 13.01
N LEU A 322 27.69 -17.10 13.72
CA LEU A 322 27.27 -18.50 13.73
C LEU A 322 25.91 -18.73 13.07
N GLY A 323 25.18 -17.68 12.75
CA GLY A 323 23.81 -17.74 12.24
C GLY A 323 22.81 -18.39 13.18
N HIS A 324 21.57 -18.45 12.75
CA HIS A 324 20.54 -19.22 13.39
C HIS A 324 20.59 -20.69 12.92
N LYS A 325 20.36 -21.63 13.84
CA LYS A 325 20.20 -23.05 13.50
C LYS A 325 18.87 -23.54 14.01
N ILE A 326 18.05 -24.04 13.12
CA ILE A 326 16.82 -24.76 13.45
C ILE A 326 17.04 -26.28 13.39
N PRO A 327 16.21 -27.08 14.05
CA PRO A 327 16.24 -28.53 13.90
C PRO A 327 16.12 -28.94 12.42
N LYS A 328 16.84 -29.96 12.01
CA LYS A 328 16.80 -30.45 10.61
C LYS A 328 15.39 -30.83 10.14
N GLN A 329 14.55 -31.30 11.05
CA GLN A 329 13.16 -31.64 10.75
C GLN A 329 12.36 -30.41 10.32
N ASP A 330 12.54 -29.29 11.04
CA ASP A 330 11.84 -28.04 10.77
C ASP A 330 12.35 -27.39 9.48
N LEU A 331 13.67 -27.43 9.25
CA LEU A 331 14.25 -26.98 7.99
C LEU A 331 13.69 -27.79 6.79
N GLY A 332 13.59 -29.12 6.94
CA GLY A 332 12.98 -29.95 5.90
C GLY A 332 11.50 -29.62 5.65
N ALA A 333 10.76 -29.14 6.66
CA ALA A 333 9.39 -28.66 6.47
C ALA A 333 9.36 -27.35 5.66
N VAL A 334 10.22 -26.39 5.98
CA VAL A 334 10.35 -25.14 5.23
C VAL A 334 10.71 -25.43 3.77
N GLN A 335 11.74 -26.23 3.53
CA GLN A 335 12.18 -26.56 2.16
C GLN A 335 11.09 -27.25 1.33
N ARG A 336 10.27 -28.13 1.95
CA ARG A 336 9.11 -28.72 1.26
C ARG A 336 8.06 -27.69 0.85
N ILE A 337 7.85 -26.62 1.63
CA ILE A 337 6.95 -25.52 1.25
C ILE A 337 7.46 -24.88 -0.04
N TYR A 338 8.73 -24.49 -0.09
CA TYR A 338 9.34 -23.90 -1.29
C TYR A 338 9.21 -24.84 -2.50
N GLN A 339 9.60 -26.11 -2.35
CA GLN A 339 9.48 -27.13 -3.41
C GLN A 339 8.04 -27.29 -3.90
N THR A 340 7.05 -27.22 -3.00
CA THR A 340 5.64 -27.32 -3.37
C THR A 340 5.20 -26.13 -4.20
N VAL A 341 5.65 -24.92 -3.85
CA VAL A 341 5.36 -23.69 -4.62
C VAL A 341 6.02 -23.77 -5.99
N GLU A 342 7.30 -24.12 -6.05
CA GLU A 342 8.07 -24.25 -7.30
C GLU A 342 7.52 -25.35 -8.24
N SER A 343 6.97 -26.43 -7.68
CA SER A 343 6.41 -27.54 -8.48
C SER A 343 5.00 -27.29 -9.01
N ARG A 344 4.33 -26.22 -8.56
CA ARG A 344 2.94 -25.87 -8.94
C ARG A 344 2.81 -24.38 -9.21
N PRO A 345 3.58 -23.84 -10.15
CA PRO A 345 3.55 -22.40 -10.42
C PRO A 345 2.17 -21.92 -10.84
N GLU A 346 1.44 -22.70 -11.65
CA GLU A 346 0.11 -22.41 -12.15
C GLU A 346 -0.94 -22.15 -11.05
N ARG A 347 -0.73 -22.68 -9.86
CA ARG A 347 -1.63 -22.47 -8.71
C ARG A 347 -1.44 -21.12 -8.04
N TYR A 348 -0.26 -20.53 -8.20
CA TYR A 348 0.16 -19.30 -7.56
C TYR A 348 0.40 -18.17 -8.57
N GLU A 349 0.36 -18.49 -9.87
CA GLU A 349 0.45 -17.51 -10.93
C GLU A 349 -0.83 -16.66 -10.95
N LEU A 350 -0.63 -15.37 -11.14
CA LEU A 350 -1.71 -14.46 -11.46
C LEU A 350 -2.03 -14.66 -12.94
N ASN A 351 -3.29 -14.90 -13.30
CA ASN A 351 -3.73 -14.97 -14.69
C ASN A 351 -3.65 -13.57 -15.31
N LEU A 352 -2.44 -13.12 -15.57
CA LEU A 352 -2.19 -11.81 -16.12
C LEU A 352 -1.85 -11.94 -17.60
N TYR A 353 -2.64 -11.23 -18.37
CA TYR A 353 -2.42 -11.03 -19.77
C TYR A 353 -1.39 -9.92 -19.96
N ILE A 354 -0.11 -10.27 -20.07
CA ILE A 354 0.94 -9.31 -20.40
C ILE A 354 1.23 -9.42 -21.90
N SER A 355 1.00 -8.34 -22.62
CA SER A 355 1.26 -8.28 -24.05
C SER A 355 2.78 -8.27 -24.33
N GLY A 356 3.20 -9.05 -25.30
CA GLY A 356 4.59 -9.02 -25.83
C GLY A 356 5.48 -10.15 -25.37
N THR A 357 4.95 -11.19 -24.72
CA THR A 357 5.69 -12.40 -24.40
C THR A 357 5.56 -13.51 -25.45
N ASP A 358 4.59 -13.39 -26.36
CA ASP A 358 4.39 -14.37 -27.43
C ASP A 358 4.72 -13.75 -28.78
N GLU A 359 5.61 -14.41 -29.53
CA GLU A 359 5.96 -14.05 -30.92
C GLU A 359 4.77 -14.23 -31.89
N ASP A 360 3.71 -14.90 -31.47
CA ASP A 360 2.49 -15.12 -32.20
C ASP A 360 1.34 -14.33 -31.59
N ASN A 361 0.73 -13.46 -32.35
CA ASN A 361 -0.39 -12.59 -32.00
C ASN A 361 -1.71 -13.33 -31.58
N GLU A 362 -1.62 -14.57 -31.18
CA GLU A 362 -2.76 -15.26 -30.55
C GLU A 362 -2.76 -15.00 -29.05
N PRO A 363 -3.88 -14.58 -28.46
CA PRO A 363 -3.99 -14.50 -27.02
C PRO A 363 -3.71 -15.87 -26.45
N PRO A 364 -2.85 -16.01 -25.40
CA PRO A 364 -2.64 -17.30 -24.77
C PRO A 364 -4.01 -17.87 -24.43
N VAL A 365 -4.24 -19.10 -24.84
CA VAL A 365 -5.47 -19.83 -24.47
C VAL A 365 -5.50 -19.81 -22.95
N ALA A 366 -6.56 -19.22 -22.37
CA ALA A 366 -6.76 -19.23 -20.94
C ALA A 366 -6.56 -20.67 -20.45
N VAL A 367 -5.46 -20.94 -19.75
CA VAL A 367 -5.26 -22.22 -19.09
C VAL A 367 -6.40 -22.30 -18.09
N GLY A 368 -7.36 -23.15 -18.37
CA GLY A 368 -8.63 -23.20 -17.68
C GLY A 368 -8.39 -23.28 -16.18
N VAL A 369 -9.07 -22.40 -15.46
CA VAL A 369 -9.43 -22.69 -14.08
C VAL A 369 -10.23 -23.99 -14.16
N ALA A 370 -9.55 -25.11 -13.83
CA ALA A 370 -10.20 -26.39 -13.73
C ALA A 370 -11.40 -26.21 -12.81
N ASP A 371 -12.57 -26.51 -13.33
CA ASP A 371 -13.85 -26.41 -12.67
C ASP A 371 -13.77 -26.83 -11.19
N ALA A 372 -13.82 -25.87 -10.31
CA ALA A 372 -14.11 -26.07 -8.90
C ALA A 372 -15.63 -26.21 -8.70
N ALA A 373 -16.28 -26.90 -9.62
CA ALA A 373 -17.71 -27.21 -9.57
C ALA A 373 -17.95 -28.66 -10.03
N SER A 374 -17.52 -29.61 -9.21
CA SER A 374 -18.18 -30.94 -9.11
C SER A 374 -17.52 -31.77 -8.01
N ASP A 375 -17.88 -31.53 -6.78
CA ASP A 375 -17.88 -32.58 -5.78
C ASP A 375 -19.34 -32.79 -5.31
N PRO A 376 -20.10 -33.64 -5.94
CA PRO A 376 -21.37 -34.11 -5.43
C PRO A 376 -21.10 -35.43 -4.70
N LYS A 377 -20.72 -35.37 -3.41
CA LYS A 377 -20.95 -36.50 -2.46
C LYS A 377 -20.26 -36.20 -1.13
N GLY A 378 -21.03 -35.88 -0.16
CA GLY A 378 -20.67 -35.87 1.23
C GLY A 378 -21.94 -35.87 2.06
N ALA A 379 -22.39 -37.05 2.45
CA ALA A 379 -23.43 -37.25 3.45
C ALA A 379 -22.98 -36.73 4.83
#